data_c7f8dad2c88d07ba5c4e2b9e0f5f2abd
#
_entry.id   c7f8dad2c88d07ba5c4e2b9e0f5f2abd
#
_cell.length_a   1.000
_cell.length_b   1.000
_cell.length_c   1.000
_cell.angle_alpha   90.00
_cell.angle_beta   90.00
_cell.angle_gamma   90.00
#
_symmetry.space_group_name_H-M   'P 1'
#
loop_
_entity.id
_entity.type
_entity.pdbx_description
1 polymer ?
#
loop_
_entity_poly.entity_id
_entity_poly.type
_entity_poly.pdbx_seq_one_letter_code
_entity_poly.pdbx_strand_id
1 'polypeptide(L)'
;MTGTSEVVTREVVSPDGARVHVLDHRTTGDGDLPTLVLAHGWTLDQSSWARVVSALQQRHAVRVVTYDQPGHGLSTLGRGRRATVRDLGETLRAVLCEVVPDGPLVLGGHSMGGMTVMAYAGAHPDELHERARGVLLMATTPELASLRRPIRGEGVVMGLQSVLPSAIPSLPMSRDMVRRATFGADEPDPRDLAHVMSMGRATSARATGRYFSALQGHDEIGSLRVFAGIPTVVLAGERDRLTPARWSRMYHERIPGAALDVVPRAGHMLAYEATDRVVEHLEDLLLGRPLRSSPTP
;
A
#
# COMPACT_ATOMS: atom_id res chain seq x y z
N MET A 1 -21.04 -1.32 -22.12
CA MET A 1 -20.05 -1.85 -23.10
C MET A 1 -18.76 -2.04 -22.32
N THR A 2 -18.37 -3.27 -22.02
CA THR A 2 -17.10 -3.57 -21.35
C THR A 2 -15.97 -3.33 -22.33
N GLY A 3 -15.22 -2.25 -22.13
CA GLY A 3 -14.02 -1.96 -22.92
C GLY A 3 -13.00 -3.10 -22.79
N THR A 4 -12.24 -3.36 -23.83
CA THR A 4 -11.11 -4.29 -23.77
C THR A 4 -10.09 -3.75 -22.80
N SER A 5 -9.76 -4.55 -21.78
CA SER A 5 -8.66 -4.27 -20.82
C SER A 5 -7.36 -4.81 -21.40
N GLU A 6 -6.33 -3.99 -21.39
CA GLU A 6 -4.96 -4.34 -21.75
C GLU A 6 -4.05 -4.14 -20.54
N VAL A 7 -3.13 -5.06 -20.30
CA VAL A 7 -2.11 -4.93 -19.25
C VAL A 7 -0.74 -4.83 -19.91
N VAL A 8 -0.12 -3.67 -19.74
CA VAL A 8 1.24 -3.42 -20.25
C VAL A 8 2.23 -3.58 -19.09
N THR A 9 3.17 -4.51 -19.25
CA THR A 9 4.27 -4.68 -18.30
C THR A 9 5.37 -3.68 -18.59
N ARG A 10 5.89 -3.03 -17.56
CA ARG A 10 7.00 -2.09 -17.63
C ARG A 10 8.04 -2.40 -16.55
N GLU A 11 9.26 -1.93 -16.75
CA GLU A 11 10.31 -1.93 -15.74
C GLU A 11 10.80 -0.49 -15.54
N VAL A 12 10.80 -0.05 -14.28
CA VAL A 12 11.27 1.28 -13.86
C VAL A 12 12.50 1.08 -12.98
N VAL A 13 13.50 1.93 -13.13
CA VAL A 13 14.70 1.88 -12.28
C VAL A 13 14.57 2.91 -11.16
N SER A 14 14.49 2.42 -9.91
CA SER A 14 14.44 3.31 -8.74
C SER A 14 15.79 4.00 -8.48
N PRO A 15 15.82 5.13 -7.74
CA PRO A 15 17.07 5.83 -7.42
C PRO A 15 18.11 4.97 -6.70
N ASP A 16 17.71 3.98 -5.93
CA ASP A 16 18.62 3.02 -5.28
C ASP A 16 19.06 1.87 -6.21
N GLY A 17 18.63 1.91 -7.48
CA GLY A 17 19.00 0.98 -8.54
C GLY A 17 18.23 -0.35 -8.51
N ALA A 18 17.09 -0.43 -7.82
CA ALA A 18 16.18 -1.56 -7.97
C ALA A 18 15.47 -1.49 -9.32
N ARG A 19 15.29 -2.65 -9.97
CA ARG A 19 14.40 -2.77 -11.12
C ARG A 19 13.02 -3.09 -10.59
N VAL A 20 12.09 -2.18 -10.82
CA VAL A 20 10.72 -2.20 -10.31
C VAL A 20 9.79 -2.71 -11.41
N HIS A 21 9.14 -3.83 -11.14
CA HIS A 21 8.14 -4.40 -12.03
C HIS A 21 6.81 -3.64 -11.87
N VAL A 22 6.27 -3.15 -12.97
CA VAL A 22 5.06 -2.32 -13.01
C VAL A 22 4.05 -2.93 -13.97
N LEU A 23 2.79 -2.99 -13.57
CA LEU A 23 1.66 -3.32 -14.42
C LEU A 23 0.81 -2.08 -14.66
N ASP A 24 0.68 -1.68 -15.92
CA ASP A 24 -0.13 -0.57 -16.40
C ASP A 24 -1.43 -1.16 -17.00
N HIS A 25 -2.49 -1.20 -16.19
CA HIS A 25 -3.79 -1.72 -16.55
C HIS A 25 -4.60 -0.63 -17.25
N ARG A 26 -4.76 -0.75 -18.55
CA ARG A 26 -5.46 0.21 -19.41
C ARG A 26 -6.83 -0.33 -19.84
N THR A 27 -7.76 0.59 -20.02
CA THR A 27 -9.08 0.29 -20.59
C THR A 27 -9.34 1.19 -21.79
N THR A 28 -10.09 0.73 -22.76
CA THR A 28 -10.52 1.60 -23.88
C THR A 28 -11.38 2.73 -23.33
N GLY A 29 -10.99 4.00 -23.56
CA GLY A 29 -11.68 5.17 -23.04
C GLY A 29 -11.17 5.68 -21.69
N ASP A 30 -9.98 5.27 -21.23
CA ASP A 30 -9.36 5.66 -19.95
C ASP A 30 -8.76 7.08 -19.95
N GLY A 31 -9.44 8.07 -20.54
CA GLY A 31 -8.91 9.45 -20.61
C GLY A 31 -9.55 10.44 -19.66
N ASP A 32 -10.75 10.16 -19.14
CA ASP A 32 -11.55 11.14 -18.41
C ASP A 32 -11.35 11.10 -16.88
N LEU A 33 -10.89 9.98 -16.34
CA LEU A 33 -10.66 9.81 -14.91
C LEU A 33 -9.17 9.98 -14.54
N PRO A 34 -8.88 10.39 -13.30
CA PRO A 34 -7.51 10.34 -12.78
C PRO A 34 -6.91 8.94 -12.89
N THR A 35 -5.60 8.84 -13.16
CA THR A 35 -4.91 7.55 -13.08
C THR A 35 -4.80 7.11 -11.62
N LEU A 36 -5.24 5.89 -11.32
CA LEU A 36 -5.09 5.28 -10.01
C LEU A 36 -3.75 4.58 -9.90
N VAL A 37 -2.94 4.91 -8.89
CA VAL A 37 -1.65 4.26 -8.62
C VAL A 37 -1.70 3.61 -7.24
N LEU A 38 -1.42 2.31 -7.17
CA LEU A 38 -1.60 1.50 -5.96
C LEU A 38 -0.29 0.87 -5.49
N ALA A 39 0.07 1.14 -4.23
CA ALA A 39 1.23 0.59 -3.54
C ALA A 39 0.81 -0.49 -2.53
N HIS A 40 1.42 -1.69 -2.61
CA HIS A 40 1.11 -2.82 -1.74
C HIS A 40 1.85 -2.79 -0.39
N GLY A 41 1.47 -3.70 0.53
CA GLY A 41 2.05 -3.85 1.86
C GLY A 41 3.35 -4.66 1.90
N TRP A 42 4.01 -4.66 3.07
CA TRP A 42 5.19 -5.48 3.35
C TRP A 42 4.89 -6.97 3.17
N THR A 43 5.81 -7.69 2.55
CA THR A 43 5.71 -9.12 2.18
C THR A 43 4.55 -9.48 1.25
N LEU A 44 3.91 -8.48 0.65
CA LEU A 44 2.92 -8.63 -0.42
C LEU A 44 3.57 -8.31 -1.77
N ASP A 45 2.79 -8.37 -2.83
CA ASP A 45 3.12 -7.88 -4.16
C ASP A 45 1.91 -7.19 -4.81
N GLN A 46 2.06 -6.69 -6.01
CA GLN A 46 1.03 -5.95 -6.73
C GLN A 46 -0.27 -6.78 -6.95
N SER A 47 -0.19 -8.12 -6.95
CA SER A 47 -1.37 -8.99 -7.12
C SER A 47 -2.34 -8.92 -5.94
N SER A 48 -1.91 -8.40 -4.78
CA SER A 48 -2.79 -8.11 -3.65
C SER A 48 -3.94 -7.14 -3.99
N TRP A 49 -3.77 -6.33 -5.05
CA TRP A 49 -4.76 -5.41 -5.56
C TRP A 49 -5.65 -5.98 -6.67
N ALA A 50 -5.39 -7.20 -7.14
CA ALA A 50 -6.03 -7.74 -8.35
C ALA A 50 -7.57 -7.72 -8.30
N ARG A 51 -8.18 -8.03 -7.15
CA ARG A 51 -9.65 -7.98 -6.98
C ARG A 51 -10.19 -6.55 -7.08
N VAL A 52 -9.50 -5.61 -6.45
CA VAL A 52 -9.88 -4.18 -6.46
C VAL A 52 -9.78 -3.62 -7.87
N VAL A 53 -8.66 -3.89 -8.57
CA VAL A 53 -8.45 -3.46 -9.96
C VAL A 53 -9.53 -4.04 -10.86
N SER A 54 -9.80 -5.36 -10.79
CA SER A 54 -10.83 -6.01 -11.58
C SER A 54 -12.22 -5.43 -11.33
N ALA A 55 -12.59 -5.22 -10.07
CA ALA A 55 -13.90 -4.67 -9.72
C ALA A 55 -14.07 -3.21 -10.18
N LEU A 56 -13.03 -2.39 -10.10
CA LEU A 56 -13.04 -1.02 -10.62
C LEU A 56 -13.19 -1.00 -12.14
N GLN A 57 -12.40 -1.80 -12.87
CA GLN A 57 -12.42 -1.82 -14.34
C GLN A 57 -13.68 -2.46 -14.93
N GLN A 58 -14.39 -3.25 -14.15
CA GLN A 58 -15.74 -3.72 -14.54
C GLN A 58 -16.80 -2.60 -14.49
N ARG A 59 -16.58 -1.57 -13.67
CA ARG A 59 -17.52 -0.46 -13.44
C ARG A 59 -17.15 0.80 -14.22
N HIS A 60 -15.85 1.05 -14.41
CA HIS A 60 -15.32 2.29 -14.96
C HIS A 60 -14.18 2.04 -15.95
N ALA A 61 -14.14 2.85 -17.01
CA ALA A 61 -12.94 2.95 -17.86
C ALA A 61 -11.87 3.77 -17.11
N VAL A 62 -11.07 3.10 -16.30
CA VAL A 62 -10.04 3.73 -15.46
C VAL A 62 -8.70 3.06 -15.69
N ARG A 63 -7.66 3.89 -15.87
CA ARG A 63 -6.27 3.43 -15.89
C ARG A 63 -5.79 3.18 -14.48
N VAL A 64 -5.27 1.99 -14.22
CA VAL A 64 -4.71 1.61 -12.92
C VAL A 64 -3.26 1.17 -13.09
N VAL A 65 -2.36 1.73 -12.30
CA VAL A 65 -0.96 1.31 -12.23
C VAL A 65 -0.72 0.64 -10.89
N THR A 66 -0.25 -0.61 -10.95
CA THR A 66 0.23 -1.34 -9.78
C THR A 66 1.69 -1.69 -9.97
N TYR A 67 2.46 -1.76 -8.91
CA TYR A 67 3.87 -2.11 -9.01
C TYR A 67 4.32 -2.91 -7.80
N ASP A 68 5.34 -3.73 -8.00
CA ASP A 68 6.01 -4.43 -6.91
C ASP A 68 7.04 -3.50 -6.27
N GLN A 69 6.90 -3.20 -5.00
CA GLN A 69 7.89 -2.40 -4.28
C GLN A 69 9.26 -3.13 -4.28
N PRO A 70 10.41 -2.40 -4.23
CA PRO A 70 11.73 -3.01 -4.26
C PRO A 70 11.88 -4.22 -3.33
N GLY A 71 12.38 -5.33 -3.86
CA GLY A 71 12.57 -6.59 -3.11
C GLY A 71 11.32 -7.44 -2.92
N HIS A 72 10.18 -7.07 -3.49
CA HIS A 72 8.91 -7.80 -3.46
C HIS A 72 8.51 -8.24 -4.88
N GLY A 73 7.68 -9.27 -4.97
CA GLY A 73 7.18 -9.78 -6.24
C GLY A 73 8.29 -10.04 -7.25
N LEU A 74 8.21 -9.41 -8.42
CA LEU A 74 9.20 -9.51 -9.49
C LEU A 74 10.26 -8.38 -9.46
N SER A 75 10.15 -7.44 -8.51
CA SER A 75 11.10 -6.35 -8.35
C SER A 75 12.39 -6.79 -7.68
N THR A 76 13.53 -6.28 -8.15
CA THR A 76 14.80 -6.54 -7.49
C THR A 76 14.96 -5.68 -6.23
N LEU A 77 15.81 -6.10 -5.32
CA LEU A 77 16.18 -5.31 -4.16
C LEU A 77 17.22 -4.24 -4.57
N GLY A 78 17.08 -3.02 -4.07
CA GLY A 78 18.04 -1.94 -4.29
C GLY A 78 19.45 -2.25 -3.78
N ARG A 79 20.42 -1.48 -4.27
CA ARG A 79 21.87 -1.70 -4.00
C ARG A 79 22.28 -1.31 -2.58
N GLY A 80 21.52 -0.47 -1.90
CA GLY A 80 21.83 -0.01 -0.54
C GLY A 80 21.88 -1.16 0.48
N ARG A 81 22.69 -0.99 1.52
CA ARG A 81 22.72 -1.95 2.65
C ARG A 81 21.52 -1.81 3.58
N ARG A 82 20.92 -0.65 3.63
CA ARG A 82 19.71 -0.33 4.39
C ARG A 82 18.63 0.14 3.44
N ALA A 83 17.39 -0.12 3.77
CA ALA A 83 16.22 0.44 3.13
C ALA A 83 15.51 1.36 4.14
N THR A 84 14.86 2.39 3.64
CA THR A 84 13.97 3.25 4.41
C THR A 84 12.62 3.34 3.71
N VAL A 85 11.58 3.76 4.41
CA VAL A 85 10.29 4.04 3.77
C VAL A 85 10.39 5.25 2.83
N ARG A 86 11.31 6.17 3.08
CA ARG A 86 11.58 7.30 2.19
C ARG A 86 12.16 6.86 0.84
N ASP A 87 13.00 5.82 0.81
CA ASP A 87 13.46 5.24 -0.45
C ASP A 87 12.30 4.66 -1.27
N LEU A 88 11.27 4.12 -0.60
CA LEU A 88 10.04 3.69 -1.26
C LEU A 88 9.23 4.87 -1.81
N GLY A 89 9.20 6.00 -1.10
CA GLY A 89 8.62 7.26 -1.60
C GLY A 89 9.29 7.75 -2.89
N GLU A 90 10.64 7.72 -2.93
CA GLU A 90 11.40 8.02 -4.15
C GLU A 90 11.17 7.00 -5.27
N THR A 91 10.97 5.74 -4.92
CA THR A 91 10.58 4.70 -5.89
C THR A 91 9.20 4.98 -6.49
N LEU A 92 8.22 5.33 -5.66
CA LEU A 92 6.90 5.74 -6.14
C LEU A 92 7.01 6.95 -7.09
N ARG A 93 7.83 7.95 -6.75
CA ARG A 93 8.08 9.08 -7.63
C ARG A 93 8.66 8.65 -8.98
N ALA A 94 9.64 7.75 -9.00
CA ALA A 94 10.20 7.22 -10.24
C ALA A 94 9.14 6.53 -11.10
N VAL A 95 8.27 5.73 -10.50
CA VAL A 95 7.13 5.09 -11.19
C VAL A 95 6.19 6.17 -11.76
N LEU A 96 5.87 7.21 -11.00
CA LEU A 96 5.02 8.31 -11.48
C LEU A 96 5.65 9.04 -12.66
N CYS A 97 6.93 9.40 -12.57
CA CYS A 97 7.64 10.12 -13.64
C CYS A 97 7.75 9.31 -14.93
N GLU A 98 7.98 8.00 -14.85
CA GLU A 98 8.23 7.18 -16.04
C GLU A 98 6.96 6.57 -16.65
N VAL A 99 5.96 6.24 -15.82
CA VAL A 99 4.76 5.52 -16.26
C VAL A 99 3.55 6.44 -16.37
N VAL A 100 3.45 7.43 -15.50
CA VAL A 100 2.34 8.40 -15.45
C VAL A 100 2.90 9.83 -15.38
N PRO A 101 3.66 10.28 -16.39
CA PRO A 101 4.36 11.58 -16.34
C PRO A 101 3.41 12.77 -16.19
N ASP A 102 2.19 12.65 -16.71
CA ASP A 102 1.23 13.74 -16.79
C ASP A 102 -0.15 13.34 -16.26
N GLY A 103 -0.99 14.36 -16.01
CA GLY A 103 -2.40 14.21 -15.68
C GLY A 103 -2.68 14.02 -14.18
N PRO A 104 -3.97 14.03 -13.83
CA PRO A 104 -4.42 13.90 -12.45
C PRO A 104 -4.23 12.47 -11.91
N LEU A 105 -3.98 12.35 -10.60
CA LEU A 105 -3.70 11.11 -9.90
C LEU A 105 -4.68 10.86 -8.74
N VAL A 106 -5.02 9.60 -8.52
CA VAL A 106 -5.46 9.10 -7.22
C VAL A 106 -4.40 8.11 -6.72
N LEU A 107 -3.88 8.32 -5.52
CA LEU A 107 -2.87 7.47 -4.91
C LEU A 107 -3.51 6.57 -3.85
N GLY A 108 -3.25 5.28 -3.91
CA GLY A 108 -3.71 4.34 -2.88
C GLY A 108 -2.55 3.54 -2.31
N GLY A 109 -2.52 3.39 -0.98
CA GLY A 109 -1.48 2.60 -0.32
C GLY A 109 -2.01 1.72 0.80
N HIS A 110 -1.64 0.44 0.77
CA HIS A 110 -1.95 -0.52 1.82
C HIS A 110 -0.74 -0.72 2.74
N SER A 111 -0.90 -0.55 4.05
CA SER A 111 0.13 -0.81 5.05
C SER A 111 1.44 -0.07 4.73
N MET A 112 2.54 -0.75 4.47
CA MET A 112 3.80 -0.16 3.99
C MET A 112 3.59 0.71 2.74
N GLY A 113 2.66 0.35 1.84
CA GLY A 113 2.31 1.18 0.68
C GLY A 113 1.67 2.52 1.07
N GLY A 114 0.87 2.56 2.13
CA GLY A 114 0.38 3.81 2.69
C GLY A 114 1.49 4.68 3.29
N MET A 115 2.46 4.04 3.95
CA MET A 115 3.68 4.72 4.43
C MET A 115 4.50 5.27 3.26
N THR A 116 4.59 4.51 2.16
CA THR A 116 5.23 4.96 0.90
C THR A 116 4.57 6.23 0.34
N VAL A 117 3.24 6.27 0.30
CA VAL A 117 2.49 7.46 -0.14
C VAL A 117 2.75 8.64 0.77
N MET A 118 2.79 8.44 2.09
CA MET A 118 3.11 9.51 3.04
C MET A 118 4.55 10.03 2.89
N ALA A 119 5.52 9.13 2.68
CA ALA A 119 6.90 9.51 2.46
C ALA A 119 7.09 10.29 1.14
N TYR A 120 6.42 9.86 0.05
CA TYR A 120 6.37 10.61 -1.20
C TYR A 120 5.78 12.00 -1.00
N ALA A 121 4.64 12.10 -0.32
CA ALA A 121 3.97 13.36 -0.04
C ALA A 121 4.88 14.33 0.74
N GLY A 122 5.57 13.83 1.76
CA GLY A 122 6.49 14.62 2.57
C GLY A 122 7.72 15.12 1.82
N ALA A 123 8.24 14.32 0.87
CA ALA A 123 9.40 14.65 0.06
C ALA A 123 9.05 15.57 -1.14
N HIS A 124 7.85 15.40 -1.72
CA HIS A 124 7.42 16.04 -2.95
C HIS A 124 6.03 16.69 -2.82
N PRO A 125 5.84 17.63 -1.87
CA PRO A 125 4.53 18.21 -1.57
C PRO A 125 3.93 18.96 -2.76
N ASP A 126 4.73 19.69 -3.52
CA ASP A 126 4.27 20.47 -4.67
C ASP A 126 3.76 19.56 -5.80
N GLU A 127 4.48 18.49 -6.13
CA GLU A 127 4.05 17.49 -7.12
C GLU A 127 2.74 16.83 -6.70
N LEU A 128 2.59 16.51 -5.40
CA LEU A 128 1.36 15.94 -4.87
C LEU A 128 0.19 16.92 -5.06
N HIS A 129 0.34 18.18 -4.63
CA HIS A 129 -0.73 19.19 -4.72
C HIS A 129 -1.14 19.51 -6.15
N GLU A 130 -0.19 19.52 -7.08
CA GLU A 130 -0.48 19.75 -8.49
C GLU A 130 -1.36 18.67 -9.10
N ARG A 131 -1.06 17.40 -8.77
CA ARG A 131 -1.61 16.25 -9.48
C ARG A 131 -2.66 15.45 -8.72
N ALA A 132 -2.56 15.35 -7.39
CA ALA A 132 -3.44 14.49 -6.61
C ALA A 132 -4.89 15.02 -6.60
N ARG A 133 -5.83 14.15 -6.94
CA ARG A 133 -7.28 14.36 -6.84
C ARG A 133 -7.87 13.55 -5.70
N GLY A 134 -7.10 12.65 -5.13
CA GLY A 134 -7.50 11.88 -3.96
C GLY A 134 -6.41 10.95 -3.46
N VAL A 135 -6.50 10.57 -2.18
CA VAL A 135 -5.58 9.66 -1.53
C VAL A 135 -6.34 8.64 -0.68
N LEU A 136 -6.01 7.36 -0.82
CA LEU A 136 -6.46 6.27 0.05
C LEU A 136 -5.30 5.76 0.90
N LEU A 137 -5.39 5.92 2.21
CA LEU A 137 -4.47 5.36 3.21
C LEU A 137 -5.15 4.18 3.90
N MET A 138 -4.84 2.96 3.49
CA MET A 138 -5.54 1.75 3.91
C MET A 138 -4.68 0.92 4.87
N ALA A 139 -5.23 0.60 6.06
CA ALA A 139 -4.59 -0.23 7.08
C ALA A 139 -3.12 0.16 7.31
N THR A 140 -2.86 1.44 7.56
CA THR A 140 -1.51 2.02 7.65
C THR A 140 -1.37 2.96 8.86
N THR A 141 -0.17 3.44 9.11
CA THR A 141 0.13 4.38 10.20
C THR A 141 1.22 5.37 9.77
N PRO A 142 1.17 6.64 10.22
CA PRO A 142 2.21 7.62 9.90
C PRO A 142 3.50 7.40 10.70
N GLU A 143 3.45 6.63 11.76
CA GLU A 143 4.56 6.28 12.62
C GLU A 143 4.39 4.86 13.14
N LEU A 144 5.47 4.11 13.31
CA LEU A 144 5.41 2.76 13.86
C LEU A 144 6.22 2.60 15.14
N ALA A 145 7.36 3.27 15.27
CA ALA A 145 8.32 3.06 16.36
C ALA A 145 7.73 3.28 17.75
N SER A 146 6.95 4.35 17.94
CA SER A 146 6.34 4.68 19.25
C SER A 146 5.06 3.91 19.53
N LEU A 147 4.40 3.41 18.50
CA LEU A 147 3.07 2.80 18.59
C LEU A 147 3.12 1.28 18.79
N ARG A 148 4.15 0.62 18.27
CA ARG A 148 4.32 -0.82 18.32
C ARG A 148 5.26 -1.22 19.47
N ARG A 149 4.78 -2.16 20.32
CA ARG A 149 5.67 -2.80 21.30
C ARG A 149 6.48 -3.90 20.58
N PRO A 150 7.83 -3.85 20.60
CA PRO A 150 8.65 -4.87 19.96
C PRO A 150 8.46 -6.22 20.66
N ILE A 151 8.41 -7.29 19.87
CA ILE A 151 8.42 -8.66 20.39
C ILE A 151 9.88 -9.01 20.74
N ARG A 152 10.08 -9.60 21.93
CA ARG A 152 11.44 -9.93 22.42
C ARG A 152 12.16 -10.84 21.40
N GLY A 153 13.34 -10.41 20.96
CA GLY A 153 14.16 -11.15 19.99
C GLY A 153 13.81 -10.94 18.51
N GLU A 154 12.67 -10.33 18.20
CA GLU A 154 12.24 -10.06 16.82
C GLU A 154 13.28 -9.28 16.02
N GLY A 155 13.80 -8.19 16.58
CA GLY A 155 14.83 -7.37 15.92
C GLY A 155 16.13 -8.13 15.61
N VAL A 156 16.50 -9.10 16.45
CA VAL A 156 17.67 -9.95 16.19
C VAL A 156 17.41 -10.87 15.01
N VAL A 157 16.27 -11.55 14.98
CA VAL A 157 15.89 -12.46 13.89
C VAL A 157 15.80 -11.70 12.56
N MET A 158 15.13 -10.55 12.56
CA MET A 158 14.99 -9.72 11.35
C MET A 158 16.32 -9.09 10.90
N GLY A 159 17.16 -8.71 11.85
CA GLY A 159 18.51 -8.22 11.57
C GLY A 159 19.38 -9.29 10.91
N LEU A 160 19.31 -10.54 11.38
CA LEU A 160 20.00 -11.67 10.74
C LEU A 160 19.47 -11.94 9.33
N GLN A 161 18.16 -11.91 9.13
CA GLN A 161 17.56 -12.07 7.80
C GLN A 161 18.04 -10.99 6.82
N SER A 162 18.21 -9.75 7.28
CA SER A 162 18.59 -8.61 6.42
C SER A 162 19.96 -8.76 5.74
N VAL A 163 20.82 -9.61 6.24
CA VAL A 163 22.18 -9.85 5.70
C VAL A 163 22.31 -11.15 4.91
N LEU A 164 21.26 -11.98 4.88
CA LEU A 164 21.25 -13.23 4.11
C LEU A 164 21.26 -12.96 2.60
N PRO A 165 21.76 -13.91 1.77
CA PRO A 165 21.61 -13.83 0.32
C PRO A 165 20.15 -13.71 -0.09
N SER A 166 19.86 -12.93 -1.16
CA SER A 166 18.49 -12.73 -1.66
C SER A 166 17.84 -14.01 -2.21
N ALA A 167 18.62 -15.05 -2.49
CA ALA A 167 18.09 -16.35 -2.90
C ALA A 167 17.47 -17.16 -1.73
N ILE A 168 17.71 -16.74 -0.49
CA ILE A 168 17.14 -17.42 0.69
C ILE A 168 15.72 -16.89 0.92
N PRO A 169 14.70 -17.76 0.93
CA PRO A 169 13.34 -17.37 1.22
C PRO A 169 13.20 -16.90 2.68
N SER A 170 12.19 -16.09 2.94
CA SER A 170 11.81 -15.70 4.29
C SER A 170 11.47 -16.91 5.16
N LEU A 171 11.64 -16.78 6.48
CA LEU A 171 11.25 -17.81 7.41
C LEU A 171 9.75 -18.11 7.27
N PRO A 172 9.37 -19.40 7.15
CA PRO A 172 7.98 -19.75 6.97
C PRO A 172 7.17 -19.41 8.23
N MET A 173 6.08 -18.70 8.05
CA MET A 173 5.09 -18.52 9.10
C MET A 173 4.01 -19.58 8.99
N SER A 174 3.51 -20.09 10.12
CA SER A 174 2.40 -21.04 10.12
C SER A 174 1.12 -20.36 9.60
N ARG A 175 0.22 -21.16 8.99
CA ARG A 175 -1.09 -20.69 8.52
C ARG A 175 -1.86 -19.94 9.60
N ASP A 176 -1.89 -20.49 10.81
CA ASP A 176 -2.57 -19.88 11.95
C ASP A 176 -1.95 -18.55 12.38
N MET A 177 -0.63 -18.43 12.32
CA MET A 177 0.05 -17.20 12.66
C MET A 177 -0.29 -16.08 11.63
N VAL A 178 -0.22 -16.38 10.34
CA VAL A 178 -0.60 -15.42 9.29
C VAL A 178 -2.06 -15.04 9.44
N ARG A 179 -2.97 -16.02 9.56
CA ARG A 179 -4.40 -15.77 9.75
C ARG A 179 -4.66 -14.82 10.91
N ARG A 180 -4.14 -15.14 12.09
CA ARG A 180 -4.37 -14.34 13.31
C ARG A 180 -3.74 -12.94 13.24
N ALA A 181 -2.61 -12.81 12.55
CA ALA A 181 -1.93 -11.52 12.45
C ALA A 181 -2.60 -10.59 11.45
N THR A 182 -3.12 -11.11 10.33
CA THR A 182 -3.49 -10.30 9.18
C THR A 182 -4.99 -10.25 8.88
N PHE A 183 -5.77 -11.28 9.22
CA PHE A 183 -7.21 -11.30 8.98
C PHE A 183 -8.02 -11.01 10.26
N GLY A 184 -9.13 -10.30 10.10
CA GLY A 184 -10.10 -10.04 11.17
C GLY A 184 -11.13 -11.16 11.32
N ALA A 185 -11.40 -11.89 10.23
CA ALA A 185 -12.27 -13.06 10.23
C ALA A 185 -11.60 -14.24 10.94
N ASP A 186 -12.39 -14.98 11.73
CA ASP A 186 -11.90 -16.21 12.38
C ASP A 186 -11.57 -17.28 11.34
N GLU A 187 -12.36 -17.35 10.26
CA GLU A 187 -12.15 -18.22 9.11
C GLU A 187 -12.19 -17.39 7.82
N PRO A 188 -11.07 -16.82 7.38
CA PRO A 188 -10.98 -16.13 6.09
C PRO A 188 -11.09 -17.15 4.94
N ASP A 189 -11.45 -16.68 3.73
CA ASP A 189 -11.44 -17.55 2.54
C ASP A 189 -10.06 -18.24 2.45
N PRO A 190 -10.03 -19.59 2.37
CA PRO A 190 -8.78 -20.33 2.28
C PRO A 190 -7.88 -19.92 1.10
N ARG A 191 -8.48 -19.45 0.00
CA ARG A 191 -7.76 -18.98 -1.19
C ARG A 191 -7.04 -17.65 -0.90
N ASP A 192 -7.69 -16.74 -0.16
CA ASP A 192 -7.11 -15.47 0.22
C ASP A 192 -5.93 -15.65 1.16
N LEU A 193 -6.11 -16.48 2.19
CA LEU A 193 -5.03 -16.81 3.10
C LEU A 193 -3.86 -17.50 2.37
N ALA A 194 -4.15 -18.43 1.45
CA ALA A 194 -3.12 -19.09 0.65
C ALA A 194 -2.37 -18.09 -0.25
N HIS A 195 -3.08 -17.13 -0.87
CA HIS A 195 -2.47 -16.10 -1.69
C HIS A 195 -1.56 -15.18 -0.86
N VAL A 196 -2.02 -14.67 0.28
CA VAL A 196 -1.18 -13.87 1.19
C VAL A 196 0.07 -14.63 1.63
N MET A 197 -0.08 -15.91 1.98
CA MET A 197 1.06 -16.76 2.36
C MET A 197 2.02 -17.01 1.19
N SER A 198 1.52 -17.11 -0.05
CA SER A 198 2.39 -17.30 -1.24
C SER A 198 3.27 -16.09 -1.51
N MET A 199 2.71 -14.88 -1.43
CA MET A 199 3.47 -13.63 -1.56
C MET A 199 4.55 -13.50 -0.48
N GLY A 200 4.19 -13.79 0.78
CA GLY A 200 5.15 -13.78 1.89
C GLY A 200 6.30 -14.78 1.73
N ARG A 201 6.05 -15.96 1.12
CA ARG A 201 7.08 -16.95 0.81
C ARG A 201 7.95 -16.54 -0.38
N ALA A 202 7.38 -15.82 -1.34
CA ALA A 202 8.12 -15.31 -2.50
C ALA A 202 9.09 -14.17 -2.11
N THR A 203 8.78 -13.43 -1.05
CA THR A 203 9.66 -12.37 -0.54
C THR A 203 10.90 -12.98 0.13
N SER A 204 12.10 -12.54 -0.31
CA SER A 204 13.36 -13.07 0.25
C SER A 204 13.55 -12.68 1.73
N ALA A 205 14.30 -13.49 2.47
CA ALA A 205 14.67 -13.19 3.86
C ALA A 205 15.36 -11.82 3.98
N ARG A 206 16.24 -11.49 3.03
CA ARG A 206 16.92 -10.20 2.99
C ARG A 206 15.94 -9.04 2.85
N ALA A 207 14.99 -9.10 1.92
CA ALA A 207 13.98 -8.07 1.74
C ALA A 207 13.09 -7.95 2.99
N THR A 208 12.62 -9.09 3.52
CA THR A 208 11.82 -9.14 4.75
C THR A 208 12.53 -8.43 5.92
N GLY A 209 13.80 -8.77 6.18
CA GLY A 209 14.56 -8.18 7.29
C GLY A 209 14.89 -6.71 7.08
N ARG A 210 15.24 -6.30 5.84
CA ARG A 210 15.55 -4.88 5.53
C ARG A 210 14.33 -3.98 5.70
N TYR A 211 13.19 -4.39 5.17
CA TYR A 211 11.96 -3.59 5.29
C TYR A 211 11.35 -3.66 6.68
N PHE A 212 11.54 -4.74 7.43
CA PHE A 212 11.22 -4.71 8.86
C PHE A 212 11.96 -3.58 9.58
N SER A 213 13.26 -3.43 9.34
CA SER A 213 14.05 -2.34 9.94
C SER A 213 13.61 -0.95 9.43
N ALA A 214 13.27 -0.84 8.15
CA ALA A 214 12.74 0.39 7.56
C ALA A 214 11.42 0.82 8.23
N LEU A 215 10.51 -0.13 8.44
CA LEU A 215 9.23 0.09 9.11
C LEU A 215 9.41 0.53 10.57
N GLN A 216 10.39 -0.03 11.30
CA GLN A 216 10.68 0.38 12.68
C GLN A 216 11.17 1.84 12.78
N GLY A 217 11.81 2.35 11.73
CA GLY A 217 12.28 3.74 11.66
C GLY A 217 11.31 4.69 10.96
N HIS A 218 10.10 4.22 10.60
CA HIS A 218 9.11 5.04 9.91
C HIS A 218 8.52 6.09 10.83
N ASP A 219 8.64 7.36 10.41
CA ASP A 219 8.00 8.53 11.03
C ASP A 219 7.74 9.58 9.93
N GLU A 220 6.49 9.70 9.55
CA GLU A 220 5.97 10.69 8.61
C GLU A 220 4.78 11.47 9.21
N ILE A 221 4.73 11.59 10.54
CA ILE A 221 3.71 12.40 11.23
C ILE A 221 3.71 13.83 10.68
N GLY A 222 4.91 14.40 10.48
CA GLY A 222 5.09 15.74 9.93
C GLY A 222 4.55 15.91 8.50
N SER A 223 4.56 14.83 7.71
CA SER A 223 4.09 14.82 6.32
C SER A 223 2.56 14.84 6.21
N LEU A 224 1.82 14.49 7.27
CA LEU A 224 0.35 14.42 7.21
C LEU A 224 -0.31 15.76 6.85
N ARG A 225 0.29 16.88 7.26
CA ARG A 225 -0.21 18.22 6.92
C ARG A 225 -0.24 18.51 5.41
N VAL A 226 0.60 17.81 4.64
CA VAL A 226 0.67 17.97 3.19
C VAL A 226 -0.63 17.52 2.51
N PHE A 227 -1.38 16.61 3.13
CA PHE A 227 -2.67 16.16 2.61
C PHE A 227 -3.82 17.16 2.83
N ALA A 228 -3.58 18.29 3.51
CA ALA A 228 -4.62 19.29 3.71
C ALA A 228 -5.13 19.83 2.37
N GLY A 229 -6.45 19.81 2.17
CA GLY A 229 -7.10 20.20 0.92
C GLY A 229 -7.14 19.13 -0.17
N ILE A 230 -6.49 17.98 0.04
CA ILE A 230 -6.60 16.82 -0.86
C ILE A 230 -7.63 15.85 -0.29
N PRO A 231 -8.67 15.45 -1.06
CA PRO A 231 -9.61 14.43 -0.63
C PRO A 231 -8.88 13.16 -0.15
N THR A 232 -8.94 12.88 1.14
CA THR A 232 -8.17 11.79 1.75
C THR A 232 -9.10 10.85 2.50
N VAL A 233 -9.01 9.56 2.21
CA VAL A 233 -9.70 8.49 2.93
C VAL A 233 -8.67 7.71 3.75
N VAL A 234 -8.95 7.53 5.03
CA VAL A 234 -8.25 6.62 5.92
C VAL A 234 -9.16 5.44 6.19
N LEU A 235 -8.79 4.27 5.67
CA LEU A 235 -9.58 3.05 5.79
C LEU A 235 -8.88 2.06 6.71
N ALA A 236 -9.53 1.63 7.78
CA ALA A 236 -8.98 0.73 8.78
C ALA A 236 -9.89 -0.47 9.03
N GLY A 237 -9.31 -1.61 9.38
CA GLY A 237 -10.07 -2.76 9.88
C GLY A 237 -10.26 -2.67 11.40
N GLU A 238 -11.48 -2.90 11.90
CA GLU A 238 -11.79 -2.90 13.34
C GLU A 238 -10.90 -3.88 14.12
N ARG A 239 -10.60 -5.03 13.52
CA ARG A 239 -9.79 -6.10 14.12
C ARG A 239 -8.36 -6.15 13.64
N ASP A 240 -7.88 -5.09 12.99
CA ASP A 240 -6.49 -5.00 12.56
C ASP A 240 -5.54 -5.02 13.78
N ARG A 241 -4.64 -6.00 13.79
CA ARG A 241 -3.65 -6.21 14.86
C ARG A 241 -2.28 -5.65 14.53
N LEU A 242 -2.02 -5.34 13.25
CA LEU A 242 -0.76 -4.77 12.78
C LEU A 242 -0.78 -3.24 12.83
N THR A 243 -1.85 -2.64 12.33
CA THR A 243 -2.11 -1.19 12.39
C THR A 243 -3.51 -0.94 12.96
N PRO A 244 -3.69 -1.09 14.29
CA PRO A 244 -4.98 -1.01 14.94
C PRO A 244 -5.73 0.29 14.62
N ALA A 245 -7.05 0.18 14.37
CA ALA A 245 -7.91 1.31 14.00
C ALA A 245 -7.81 2.52 14.96
N ARG A 246 -7.49 2.29 16.24
CA ARG A 246 -7.25 3.40 17.19
C ARG A 246 -6.11 4.33 16.78
N TRP A 247 -5.15 3.88 15.96
CA TRP A 247 -4.08 4.73 15.45
C TRP A 247 -4.56 5.66 14.34
N SER A 248 -5.67 5.33 13.68
CA SER A 248 -6.25 6.15 12.61
C SER A 248 -6.76 7.51 13.11
N ARG A 249 -6.96 7.68 14.42
CA ARG A 249 -7.32 8.99 15.02
C ARG A 249 -6.27 10.07 14.76
N MET A 250 -4.99 9.69 14.68
CA MET A 250 -3.90 10.62 14.38
C MET A 250 -4.04 11.30 13.02
N TYR A 251 -4.66 10.61 12.05
CA TYR A 251 -4.91 11.20 10.73
C TYR A 251 -6.01 12.27 10.81
N HIS A 252 -7.10 11.96 11.50
CA HIS A 252 -8.21 12.90 11.64
C HIS A 252 -7.79 14.21 12.33
N GLU A 253 -6.90 14.13 13.31
CA GLU A 253 -6.35 15.29 14.00
C GLU A 253 -5.40 16.14 13.13
N ARG A 254 -4.76 15.54 12.13
CA ARG A 254 -3.67 16.17 11.35
C ARG A 254 -4.00 16.42 9.89
N ILE A 255 -5.05 15.79 9.37
CA ILE A 255 -5.53 15.99 8.00
C ILE A 255 -6.97 16.51 8.07
N PRO A 256 -7.17 17.84 8.11
CA PRO A 256 -8.51 18.42 8.14
C PRO A 256 -9.36 17.93 6.96
N GLY A 257 -10.54 17.39 7.21
CA GLY A 257 -11.45 16.90 6.18
C GLY A 257 -11.18 15.48 5.70
N ALA A 258 -10.18 14.77 6.24
CA ALA A 258 -9.99 13.35 5.93
C ALA A 258 -11.20 12.53 6.42
N ALA A 259 -11.70 11.67 5.54
CA ALA A 259 -12.73 10.70 5.88
C ALA A 259 -12.08 9.50 6.59
N LEU A 260 -12.54 9.18 7.78
CA LEU A 260 -12.16 7.96 8.50
C LEU A 260 -13.28 6.93 8.38
N ASP A 261 -12.95 5.75 7.87
CA ASP A 261 -13.85 4.62 7.81
C ASP A 261 -13.23 3.38 8.46
N VAL A 262 -13.93 2.81 9.43
CA VAL A 262 -13.51 1.62 10.16
C VAL A 262 -14.44 0.46 9.78
N VAL A 263 -13.89 -0.50 9.04
CA VAL A 263 -14.65 -1.64 8.53
C VAL A 263 -14.89 -2.66 9.65
N PRO A 264 -16.16 -2.92 10.04
CA PRO A 264 -16.48 -3.85 11.11
C PRO A 264 -15.97 -5.26 10.81
N ARG A 265 -15.42 -5.92 11.81
CA ARG A 265 -14.90 -7.30 11.79
C ARG A 265 -13.75 -7.57 10.82
N ALA A 266 -13.32 -6.62 9.99
CA ALA A 266 -12.18 -6.75 9.09
C ALA A 266 -10.86 -6.56 9.84
N GLY A 267 -9.82 -7.22 9.34
CA GLY A 267 -8.44 -7.10 9.83
C GLY A 267 -7.58 -6.20 8.94
N HIS A 268 -6.35 -6.63 8.75
CA HIS A 268 -5.35 -5.90 7.97
C HIS A 268 -5.52 -6.04 6.45
N MET A 269 -6.14 -7.14 6.00
CA MET A 269 -6.20 -7.51 4.58
C MET A 269 -7.47 -6.98 3.90
N LEU A 270 -7.73 -5.68 4.02
CA LEU A 270 -8.97 -5.03 3.54
C LEU A 270 -9.24 -5.23 2.04
N ALA A 271 -8.22 -5.32 1.20
CA ALA A 271 -8.38 -5.63 -0.22
C ALA A 271 -9.05 -7.00 -0.48
N TYR A 272 -9.03 -7.89 0.50
CA TYR A 272 -9.67 -9.20 0.48
C TYR A 272 -10.94 -9.25 1.34
N GLU A 273 -10.86 -8.70 2.55
CA GLU A 273 -11.92 -8.80 3.56
C GLU A 273 -13.08 -7.83 3.31
N ALA A 274 -12.79 -6.74 2.58
CA ALA A 274 -13.74 -5.65 2.32
C ALA A 274 -13.56 -5.03 0.93
N THR A 275 -13.35 -5.86 -0.10
CA THR A 275 -13.06 -5.42 -1.48
C THR A 275 -14.05 -4.36 -1.95
N ASP A 276 -15.37 -4.57 -1.76
CA ASP A 276 -16.41 -3.63 -2.21
C ASP A 276 -16.26 -2.27 -1.51
N ARG A 277 -15.92 -2.25 -0.21
CA ARG A 277 -15.74 -1.01 0.53
C ARG A 277 -14.51 -0.23 0.06
N VAL A 278 -13.42 -0.95 -0.27
CA VAL A 278 -12.22 -0.35 -0.86
C VAL A 278 -12.54 0.26 -2.23
N VAL A 279 -13.28 -0.49 -3.06
CA VAL A 279 -13.72 -0.03 -4.39
C VAL A 279 -14.60 1.20 -4.28
N GLU A 280 -15.60 1.22 -3.40
CA GLU A 280 -16.47 2.38 -3.16
C GLU A 280 -15.70 3.65 -2.81
N HIS A 281 -14.70 3.56 -1.93
CA HIS A 281 -13.87 4.71 -1.59
C HIS A 281 -13.00 5.17 -2.75
N LEU A 282 -12.42 4.25 -3.52
CA LEU A 282 -11.66 4.59 -4.71
C LEU A 282 -12.54 5.22 -5.80
N GLU A 283 -13.78 4.73 -5.98
CA GLU A 283 -14.76 5.35 -6.88
C GLU A 283 -15.10 6.79 -6.46
N ASP A 284 -15.32 7.03 -5.17
CA ASP A 284 -15.62 8.37 -4.67
C ASP A 284 -14.44 9.34 -4.92
N LEU A 285 -13.19 8.87 -4.72
CA LEU A 285 -11.99 9.65 -5.01
C LEU A 285 -11.80 9.92 -6.51
N LEU A 286 -11.99 8.90 -7.36
CA LEU A 286 -11.83 9.00 -8.82
C LEU A 286 -12.88 9.92 -9.44
N LEU A 287 -14.11 9.92 -8.92
CA LEU A 287 -15.23 10.66 -9.45
C LEU A 287 -15.46 12.02 -8.75
N GLY A 288 -14.59 12.39 -7.79
CA GLY A 288 -14.73 13.62 -7.01
C GLY A 288 -16.04 13.70 -6.19
N ARG A 289 -16.52 12.56 -5.70
CA ARG A 289 -17.74 12.47 -4.89
C ARG A 289 -17.46 12.81 -3.41
N PRO A 290 -18.49 13.19 -2.63
CA PRO A 290 -18.35 13.33 -1.19
C PRO A 290 -17.84 12.04 -0.54
N LEU A 291 -16.82 12.18 0.33
CA LEU A 291 -16.22 11.03 0.99
C LEU A 291 -17.11 10.47 2.08
N ARG A 292 -17.15 9.16 2.20
CA ARG A 292 -17.89 8.42 3.23
C ARG A 292 -17.05 8.27 4.48
N SER A 293 -17.65 8.50 5.63
CA SER A 293 -17.06 8.24 6.95
C SER A 293 -17.98 7.33 7.73
N SER A 294 -17.40 6.40 8.49
CA SER A 294 -18.15 5.73 9.55
C SER A 294 -18.17 6.59 10.81
N PRO A 295 -19.20 6.48 11.68
CA PRO A 295 -19.13 7.07 13.01
C PRO A 295 -17.83 6.59 13.68
N THR A 296 -17.07 7.54 14.22
CA THR A 296 -15.83 7.22 14.96
C THR A 296 -16.23 6.38 16.18
N PRO A 297 -15.58 5.21 16.41
CA PRO A 297 -15.87 4.37 17.57
C PRO A 297 -15.49 5.02 18.90
#